data_38d1626483dcccc69d3605160c30e7fa
#
_entry.id   38d1626483dcccc69d3605160c30e7fa
#
_cell.length_a   1.000
_cell.length_b   1.000
_cell.length_c   1.000
_cell.angle_alpha   90.00
_cell.angle_beta   90.00
_cell.angle_gamma   90.00
#
_symmetry.space_group_name_H-M   'P 1'
#
loop_
_entity.id
_entity.type
_entity.pdbx_description
1 polymer ?
#
loop_
_entity_poly.entity_id
_entity_poly.type
_entity_poly.pdbx_seq_one_letter_code
_entity_poly.pdbx_strand_id
1 'polypeptide(L)'
;MIVEKVLNKWILFFLFVIPVLGFVFEEPYYITLTTKVVILGIAGIGLNLALGYCGLISFGHAAFFGLGGYVTGILSFHALNSELMFNWPFTASGSSDMLVIWPIVILSSAFLALIIGFLSLRTTGVYFIMITLAFAQMLYFFAISWPNYGG
;
A
#
# COMPACT_ATOMS: atom_id res chain seq x y z
N MET A 1 -16.91 -3.28 25.74
CA MET A 1 -15.66 -4.05 26.00
C MET A 1 -15.79 -5.57 25.79
N ILE A 2 -16.81 -6.26 26.37
CA ILE A 2 -17.00 -7.72 26.15
C ILE A 2 -17.51 -8.00 24.73
N VAL A 3 -18.47 -7.23 24.24
CA VAL A 3 -19.06 -7.36 22.90
C VAL A 3 -18.01 -7.14 21.80
N GLU A 4 -17.13 -6.15 21.96
CA GLU A 4 -16.03 -5.89 21.01
C GLU A 4 -15.02 -7.05 20.93
N LYS A 5 -14.67 -7.63 22.07
CA LYS A 5 -13.76 -8.79 22.12
C LYS A 5 -14.36 -10.02 21.44
N VAL A 6 -15.66 -10.24 21.62
CA VAL A 6 -16.39 -11.34 20.97
C VAL A 6 -16.49 -11.09 19.46
N LEU A 7 -16.86 -9.85 19.06
CA LEU A 7 -16.97 -9.47 17.66
C LEU A 7 -15.64 -9.63 16.93
N ASN A 8 -14.53 -9.15 17.53
CA ASN A 8 -13.18 -9.29 16.93
C ASN A 8 -12.77 -10.76 16.77
N LYS A 9 -13.10 -11.64 17.73
CA LYS A 9 -12.84 -13.08 17.57
C LYS A 9 -13.60 -13.69 16.40
N TRP A 10 -14.88 -13.34 16.24
CA TRP A 10 -15.70 -13.83 15.14
C TRP A 10 -15.23 -13.32 13.79
N ILE A 11 -14.84 -12.05 13.70
CA ILE A 11 -14.27 -11.47 12.48
C ILE A 11 -12.98 -12.19 12.08
N LEU A 12 -12.05 -12.42 13.02
CA LEU A 12 -10.81 -13.16 12.78
C LEU A 12 -11.09 -14.61 12.38
N PHE A 13 -12.06 -15.26 13.02
CA PHE A 13 -12.45 -16.61 12.69
C PHE A 13 -12.99 -16.72 11.25
N PHE A 14 -13.92 -15.85 10.85
CA PHE A 14 -14.45 -15.82 9.49
C PHE A 14 -13.38 -15.47 8.47
N LEU A 15 -12.49 -14.53 8.77
CA LEU A 15 -11.38 -14.14 7.90
C LEU A 15 -10.41 -15.30 7.64
N PHE A 16 -10.28 -16.23 8.58
CA PHE A 16 -9.46 -17.43 8.39
C PHE A 16 -10.23 -18.58 7.73
N VAL A 17 -11.51 -18.77 8.05
CA VAL A 17 -12.34 -19.86 7.52
C VAL A 17 -12.68 -19.67 6.03
N ILE A 18 -12.96 -18.45 5.60
CA ILE A 18 -13.36 -18.18 4.21
C ILE A 18 -12.29 -18.62 3.18
N PRO A 19 -10.98 -18.29 3.33
CA PRO A 19 -9.98 -18.74 2.37
C PRO A 19 -9.75 -20.26 2.41
N VAL A 20 -9.90 -20.88 3.60
CA VAL A 20 -9.79 -22.34 3.73
C VAL A 20 -10.93 -23.04 2.98
N LEU A 21 -12.15 -22.54 3.12
CA LEU A 21 -13.30 -23.03 2.35
C LEU A 21 -13.12 -22.78 0.85
N GLY A 22 -12.63 -21.61 0.45
CA GLY A 22 -12.33 -21.30 -0.95
C GLY A 22 -11.28 -22.25 -1.55
N PHE A 23 -10.29 -22.65 -0.76
CA PHE A 23 -9.29 -23.63 -1.16
C PHE A 23 -9.90 -25.05 -1.31
N VAL A 24 -10.79 -25.44 -0.39
CA VAL A 24 -11.45 -26.77 -0.41
C VAL A 24 -12.43 -26.89 -1.58
N PHE A 25 -13.13 -25.81 -1.93
CA PHE A 25 -14.10 -25.79 -3.04
C PHE A 25 -13.48 -25.41 -4.39
N GLU A 26 -12.13 -25.25 -4.46
CA GLU A 26 -11.38 -24.87 -5.68
C GLU A 26 -11.86 -23.56 -6.31
N GLU A 27 -12.47 -22.66 -5.51
CA GLU A 27 -12.98 -21.37 -5.97
C GLU A 27 -11.96 -20.25 -5.71
N PRO A 28 -11.16 -19.83 -6.71
CA PRO A 28 -10.10 -18.83 -6.54
C PRO A 28 -10.63 -17.45 -6.16
N TYR A 29 -11.91 -17.17 -6.43
CA TYR A 29 -12.55 -15.90 -6.11
C TYR A 29 -12.52 -15.59 -4.61
N TYR A 30 -12.86 -16.55 -3.75
CA TYR A 30 -12.88 -16.36 -2.29
C TYR A 30 -11.49 -16.12 -1.71
N ILE A 31 -10.47 -16.78 -2.27
CA ILE A 31 -9.08 -16.59 -1.87
C ILE A 31 -8.64 -15.15 -2.21
N THR A 32 -8.92 -14.70 -3.43
CA THR A 32 -8.58 -13.34 -3.88
C THR A 32 -9.32 -12.26 -3.07
N LEU A 33 -10.61 -12.50 -2.80
CA LEU A 33 -11.42 -11.58 -2.00
C LEU A 33 -10.85 -11.42 -0.58
N THR A 34 -10.54 -12.54 0.07
CA THR A 34 -9.99 -12.53 1.44
C THR A 34 -8.63 -11.85 1.48
N THR A 35 -7.77 -12.10 0.50
CA THR A 35 -6.48 -11.43 0.38
C THR A 35 -6.64 -9.91 0.28
N LYS A 36 -7.58 -9.42 -0.54
CA LYS A 36 -7.90 -8.00 -0.63
C LYS A 36 -8.38 -7.42 0.70
N VAL A 37 -9.25 -8.14 1.42
CA VAL A 37 -9.74 -7.71 2.74
C VAL A 37 -8.59 -7.60 3.75
N VAL A 38 -7.67 -8.56 3.78
CA VAL A 38 -6.50 -8.53 4.66
C VAL A 38 -5.59 -7.34 4.34
N ILE A 39 -5.30 -7.12 3.05
CA ILE A 39 -4.45 -6.01 2.60
C ILE A 39 -5.08 -4.66 3.01
N LEU A 40 -6.38 -4.48 2.77
CA LEU A 40 -7.10 -3.26 3.17
C LEU A 40 -7.17 -3.13 4.70
N GLY A 41 -7.28 -4.24 5.44
CA GLY A 41 -7.22 -4.25 6.89
C GLY A 41 -5.88 -3.74 7.43
N ILE A 42 -4.76 -4.18 6.84
CA ILE A 42 -3.41 -3.70 7.20
C ILE A 42 -3.29 -2.19 6.90
N ALA A 43 -3.77 -1.75 5.73
CA ALA A 43 -3.80 -0.32 5.39
C ALA A 43 -4.65 0.49 6.39
N GLY A 44 -5.79 -0.05 6.84
CA GLY A 44 -6.65 0.55 7.86
C GLY A 44 -5.97 0.67 9.23
N ILE A 45 -5.17 -0.32 9.63
CA ILE A 45 -4.38 -0.26 10.86
C ILE A 45 -3.35 0.87 10.78
N GLY A 46 -2.66 1.01 9.64
CA GLY A 46 -1.73 2.12 9.40
C GLY A 46 -2.42 3.49 9.47
N LEU A 47 -3.60 3.61 8.89
CA LEU A 47 -4.42 4.82 8.98
C LEU A 47 -4.85 5.12 10.42
N ASN A 48 -5.25 4.11 11.17
CA ASN A 48 -5.64 4.27 12.58
C ASN A 48 -4.46 4.71 13.46
N LEU A 49 -3.23 4.30 13.12
CA LEU A 49 -2.03 4.80 13.80
C LEU A 49 -1.87 6.31 13.62
N ALA A 50 -2.05 6.81 12.40
CA ALA A 50 -1.94 8.23 12.09
C ALA A 50 -3.08 9.06 12.70
N LEU A 51 -4.31 8.59 12.59
CA LEU A 51 -5.49 9.28 13.12
C LEU A 51 -5.61 9.16 14.65
N GLY A 52 -5.44 7.94 15.18
CA GLY A 52 -5.69 7.63 16.59
C GLY A 52 -4.59 8.12 17.53
N TYR A 53 -3.32 7.88 17.15
CA TYR A 53 -2.19 8.23 18.00
C TYR A 53 -1.60 9.61 17.71
N CYS A 54 -1.49 9.98 16.44
CA CYS A 54 -0.91 11.28 16.07
C CYS A 54 -1.95 12.40 15.96
N GLY A 55 -3.24 12.08 15.94
CA GLY A 55 -4.30 13.07 15.76
C GLY A 55 -4.30 13.79 14.41
N LEU A 56 -3.57 13.24 13.43
CA LEU A 56 -3.39 13.83 12.11
C LEU A 56 -4.40 13.22 11.13
N ILE A 57 -5.40 14.00 10.75
CA ILE A 57 -6.36 13.59 9.72
C ILE A 57 -5.68 13.78 8.36
N SER A 58 -5.22 12.68 7.75
CA SER A 58 -4.53 12.71 6.46
C SER A 58 -5.29 11.92 5.40
N PHE A 59 -5.72 12.60 4.34
CA PHE A 59 -6.23 11.95 3.14
C PHE A 59 -5.13 11.48 2.19
N GLY A 60 -3.88 11.86 2.48
CA GLY A 60 -2.70 11.40 1.73
C GLY A 60 -2.27 9.96 2.02
N HIS A 61 -2.89 9.28 3.01
CA HIS A 61 -2.48 7.92 3.38
C HIS A 61 -2.64 6.92 2.23
N ALA A 62 -3.66 7.08 1.39
CA ALA A 62 -3.88 6.30 0.19
C ALA A 62 -2.72 6.40 -0.83
N ALA A 63 -2.01 7.54 -0.87
CA ALA A 63 -0.86 7.73 -1.75
C ALA A 63 0.32 6.81 -1.39
N PHE A 64 0.59 6.60 -0.10
CA PHE A 64 1.65 5.69 0.34
C PHE A 64 1.31 4.23 0.02
N PHE A 65 0.04 3.87 0.21
CA PHE A 65 -0.44 2.54 -0.17
C PHE A 65 -0.36 2.33 -1.69
N GLY A 66 -0.81 3.31 -2.48
CA GLY A 66 -0.74 3.29 -3.93
C GLY A 66 0.70 3.23 -4.45
N LEU A 67 1.62 4.00 -3.86
CA LEU A 67 3.04 3.97 -4.22
C LEU A 67 3.65 2.58 -3.96
N GLY A 68 3.34 1.97 -2.81
CA GLY A 68 3.80 0.62 -2.49
C GLY A 68 3.35 -0.41 -3.54
N GLY A 69 2.08 -0.38 -3.92
CA GLY A 69 1.53 -1.22 -4.99
C GLY A 69 2.18 -0.95 -6.35
N TYR A 70 2.39 0.31 -6.70
CA TYR A 70 3.00 0.71 -7.96
C TYR A 70 4.46 0.25 -8.08
N VAL A 71 5.28 0.46 -7.05
CA VAL A 71 6.67 0.00 -7.00
C VAL A 71 6.74 -1.54 -7.09
N THR A 72 5.88 -2.24 -6.37
CA THR A 72 5.78 -3.70 -6.45
C THR A 72 5.41 -4.15 -7.85
N GLY A 73 4.44 -3.49 -8.49
CA GLY A 73 4.01 -3.78 -9.85
C GLY A 73 5.14 -3.62 -10.87
N ILE A 74 5.88 -2.52 -10.80
CA ILE A 74 7.03 -2.26 -11.71
C ILE A 74 8.11 -3.33 -11.54
N LEU A 75 8.49 -3.66 -10.29
CA LEU A 75 9.50 -4.67 -10.01
C LEU A 75 9.10 -6.05 -10.55
N SER A 76 7.84 -6.44 -10.33
CA SER A 76 7.31 -7.71 -10.82
C SER A 76 7.20 -7.75 -12.36
N PHE A 77 6.81 -6.64 -12.99
CA PHE A 77 6.71 -6.54 -14.44
C PHE A 77 8.08 -6.76 -15.12
N HIS A 78 9.14 -6.11 -14.62
CA HIS A 78 10.49 -6.30 -15.15
C HIS A 78 11.05 -7.69 -14.85
N ALA A 79 10.71 -8.29 -13.72
CA ALA A 79 11.09 -9.66 -13.40
C ALA A 79 10.48 -10.68 -14.39
N LEU A 80 9.20 -10.50 -14.75
CA LEU A 80 8.50 -11.39 -15.67
C LEU A 80 9.01 -11.24 -17.13
N ASN A 81 9.34 -10.02 -17.53
CA ASN A 81 9.82 -9.74 -18.91
C ASN A 81 11.32 -9.94 -19.06
N SER A 82 12.05 -10.27 -17.98
CA SER A 82 13.52 -10.40 -17.97
C SER A 82 14.23 -9.15 -18.52
N GLU A 83 13.59 -7.98 -18.40
CA GLU A 83 14.14 -6.71 -18.86
C GLU A 83 14.92 -6.03 -17.73
N LEU A 84 16.05 -5.39 -18.08
CA LEU A 84 16.83 -4.59 -17.15
C LEU A 84 16.10 -3.27 -16.86
N MET A 85 15.78 -3.01 -15.59
CA MET A 85 15.16 -1.73 -15.18
C MET A 85 16.10 -0.54 -15.41
N PHE A 86 17.39 -0.75 -15.23
CA PHE A 86 18.40 0.32 -15.33
C PHE A 86 19.70 -0.22 -15.90
N ASN A 87 20.22 0.45 -16.95
CA ASN A 87 21.43 0.01 -17.67
C ASN A 87 22.71 0.70 -17.18
N TRP A 88 22.60 1.72 -16.31
CA TRP A 88 23.75 2.49 -15.79
C TRP A 88 23.34 3.39 -14.62
N PRO A 89 24.07 3.50 -13.51
CA PRO A 89 25.36 2.88 -13.15
C PRO A 89 25.26 1.51 -12.47
N PHE A 90 24.05 1.05 -12.09
CA PHE A 90 23.82 -0.26 -11.47
C PHE A 90 22.86 -1.06 -12.34
N THR A 91 23.29 -2.24 -12.78
CA THR A 91 22.41 -3.21 -13.45
C THR A 91 21.42 -3.76 -12.44
N ALA A 92 20.21 -3.19 -12.40
CA ALA A 92 19.12 -3.70 -11.58
C ALA A 92 18.18 -4.51 -12.48
N SER A 93 18.15 -5.81 -12.30
CA SER A 93 17.12 -6.67 -12.85
C SER A 93 15.87 -6.62 -11.96
N GLY A 94 14.69 -6.71 -12.58
CA GLY A 94 13.46 -6.91 -11.82
C GLY A 94 13.59 -8.17 -10.95
N SER A 95 12.97 -8.19 -9.79
CA SER A 95 12.96 -9.34 -8.91
C SER A 95 11.51 -9.69 -8.50
N SER A 96 11.22 -10.98 -8.51
CA SER A 96 9.98 -11.52 -7.95
C SER A 96 10.15 -11.94 -6.49
N ASP A 97 11.37 -11.87 -5.96
CA ASP A 97 11.66 -12.27 -4.59
C ASP A 97 11.13 -11.25 -3.59
N MET A 98 10.25 -11.69 -2.71
CA MET A 98 9.66 -10.84 -1.67
C MET A 98 10.71 -10.18 -0.76
N LEU A 99 11.83 -10.87 -0.50
CA LEU A 99 12.93 -10.35 0.33
C LEU A 99 13.62 -9.14 -0.29
N VAL A 100 13.59 -8.99 -1.61
CA VAL A 100 14.14 -7.84 -2.34
C VAL A 100 13.10 -6.74 -2.49
N ILE A 101 11.86 -7.12 -2.81
CA ILE A 101 10.76 -6.17 -3.04
C ILE A 101 10.44 -5.37 -1.77
N TRP A 102 10.32 -6.03 -0.62
CA TRP A 102 9.94 -5.37 0.63
C TRP A 102 10.87 -4.22 1.06
N PRO A 103 12.20 -4.39 1.12
CA PRO A 103 13.09 -3.29 1.47
C PRO A 103 12.96 -2.11 0.50
N ILE A 104 12.83 -2.37 -0.80
CA ILE A 104 12.73 -1.32 -1.83
C ILE A 104 11.41 -0.54 -1.66
N VAL A 105 10.30 -1.24 -1.45
CA VAL A 105 8.98 -0.62 -1.22
C VAL A 105 8.97 0.19 0.07
N ILE A 106 9.54 -0.34 1.16
CA ILE A 106 9.62 0.37 2.44
C ILE A 106 10.48 1.63 2.30
N LEU A 107 11.65 1.54 1.68
CA LEU A 107 12.54 2.68 1.49
C LEU A 107 11.92 3.75 0.59
N SER A 108 11.30 3.37 -0.52
CA SER A 108 10.64 4.32 -1.43
C SER A 108 9.45 5.01 -0.77
N SER A 109 8.63 4.26 -0.03
CA SER A 109 7.50 4.82 0.73
C SER A 109 7.96 5.73 1.88
N ALA A 110 9.03 5.34 2.60
CA ALA A 110 9.62 6.14 3.66
C ALA A 110 10.22 7.45 3.13
N PHE A 111 10.91 7.38 1.99
CA PHE A 111 11.47 8.57 1.34
C PHE A 111 10.37 9.56 0.93
N LEU A 112 9.30 9.05 0.30
CA LEU A 112 8.14 9.89 -0.04
C LEU A 112 7.47 10.47 1.21
N ALA A 113 7.31 9.67 2.27
CA ALA A 113 6.74 10.10 3.53
C ALA A 113 7.56 11.21 4.19
N LEU A 114 8.89 11.16 4.10
CA LEU A 114 9.77 12.22 4.57
C LEU A 114 9.54 13.54 3.82
N ILE A 115 9.45 13.48 2.49
CA ILE A 115 9.22 14.69 1.66
C ILE A 115 7.86 15.30 2.01
N ILE A 116 6.79 14.52 1.94
CA ILE A 116 5.44 15.00 2.21
C ILE A 116 5.30 15.43 3.66
N GLY A 117 5.83 14.65 4.61
CA GLY A 117 5.81 14.98 6.03
C GLY A 117 6.52 16.28 6.34
N PHE A 118 7.72 16.49 5.80
CA PHE A 118 8.47 17.73 6.02
C PHE A 118 7.72 18.98 5.54
N LEU A 119 7.01 18.86 4.41
CA LEU A 119 6.22 19.98 3.90
C LEU A 119 4.89 20.14 4.65
N SER A 120 4.18 19.05 4.91
CA SER A 120 2.82 19.11 5.46
C SER A 120 2.78 19.30 6.98
N LEU A 121 3.77 18.83 7.74
CA LEU A 121 3.82 19.00 9.20
C LEU A 121 4.04 20.46 9.65
N ARG A 122 4.38 21.36 8.74
CA ARG A 122 4.43 22.80 9.01
C ARG A 122 3.06 23.46 9.08
N THR A 123 2.01 22.72 8.73
CA THR A 123 0.62 23.19 8.70
C THR A 123 -0.23 22.38 9.69
N THR A 124 -1.31 22.99 10.16
CA THR A 124 -2.20 22.35 11.15
C THR A 124 -3.66 22.41 10.70
N GLY A 125 -4.47 21.49 11.23
CA GLY A 125 -5.90 21.47 10.99
C GLY A 125 -6.26 21.23 9.52
N VAL A 126 -7.18 22.03 8.99
CA VAL A 126 -7.73 21.87 7.63
C VAL A 126 -6.66 22.02 6.55
N TYR A 127 -5.67 22.89 6.75
CA TYR A 127 -4.58 23.08 5.78
C TYR A 127 -3.73 21.82 5.61
N PHE A 128 -3.48 21.07 6.69
CA PHE A 128 -2.79 19.79 6.63
C PHE A 128 -3.55 18.79 5.76
N ILE A 129 -4.89 18.70 5.93
CA ILE A 129 -5.77 17.84 5.14
C ILE A 129 -5.68 18.18 3.65
N MET A 130 -5.78 19.48 3.31
CA MET A 130 -5.74 19.94 1.91
C MET A 130 -4.40 19.66 1.25
N ILE A 131 -3.29 19.89 1.94
CA ILE A 131 -1.94 19.63 1.41
C ILE A 131 -1.71 18.15 1.18
N THR A 132 -2.08 17.29 2.12
CA THR A 132 -1.92 15.83 1.96
C THR A 132 -2.77 15.28 0.85
N LEU A 133 -3.99 15.81 0.65
CA LEU A 133 -4.84 15.46 -0.49
C LEU A 133 -4.23 15.92 -1.82
N ALA A 134 -3.67 17.13 -1.88
CA ALA A 134 -3.01 17.65 -3.09
C ALA A 134 -1.82 16.79 -3.50
N PHE A 135 -0.99 16.36 -2.54
CA PHE A 135 0.11 15.43 -2.82
C PHE A 135 -0.39 14.07 -3.31
N ALA A 136 -1.47 13.54 -2.73
CA ALA A 136 -2.07 12.29 -3.18
C ALA A 136 -2.54 12.37 -4.63
N GLN A 137 -3.20 13.46 -5.01
CA GLN A 137 -3.63 13.71 -6.39
C GLN A 137 -2.46 13.90 -7.34
N MET A 138 -1.41 14.61 -6.93
CA MET A 138 -0.22 14.81 -7.74
C MET A 138 0.47 13.46 -8.05
N LEU A 139 0.60 12.58 -7.05
CA LEU A 139 1.16 11.23 -7.25
C LEU A 139 0.29 10.35 -8.13
N TYR A 140 -1.03 10.44 -8.00
CA TYR A 140 -1.97 9.73 -8.85
C TYR A 140 -1.82 10.15 -10.32
N PHE A 141 -1.81 11.44 -10.61
CA PHE A 141 -1.61 11.94 -11.97
C PHE A 141 -0.23 11.60 -12.52
N PHE A 142 0.81 11.64 -11.68
CA PHE A 142 2.14 11.21 -12.08
C PHE A 142 2.17 9.74 -12.49
N ALA A 143 1.54 8.86 -11.70
CA ALA A 143 1.48 7.42 -12.01
C ALA A 143 0.72 7.12 -13.30
N ILE A 144 -0.42 7.81 -13.56
CA ILE A 144 -1.20 7.62 -14.80
C ILE A 144 -0.48 8.21 -16.02
N SER A 145 0.25 9.33 -15.83
CA SER A 145 0.95 9.98 -16.94
C SER A 145 2.18 9.23 -17.44
N TRP A 146 2.56 8.15 -16.77
CA TRP A 146 3.73 7.37 -17.16
C TRP A 146 3.38 6.33 -18.23
N PRO A 147 3.78 6.53 -19.52
CA PRO A 147 3.29 5.72 -20.64
C PRO A 147 3.62 4.23 -20.53
N ASN A 148 4.75 3.90 -19.89
CA ASN A 148 5.24 2.52 -19.81
C ASN A 148 4.57 1.70 -18.70
N TYR A 149 3.95 2.35 -17.68
CA TYR A 149 3.48 1.65 -16.47
C TYR A 149 2.08 2.04 -16.03
N GLY A 150 1.45 3.04 -16.60
CA GLY A 150 0.15 3.51 -16.13
C GLY A 150 -0.72 4.20 -17.18
N GLY A 151 -0.17 4.46 -18.33
CA GLY A 151 -0.87 5.09 -19.46
C GLY A 151 -1.62 4.10 -20.34
#